data_754d3686abaeea470c961a62b340abbe
#
_entry.id   754d3686abaeea470c961a62b340abbe
#
_cell.length_a   1.000
_cell.length_b   1.000
_cell.length_c   1.000
_cell.angle_alpha   90.00
_cell.angle_beta   90.00
_cell.angle_gamma   90.00
#
_symmetry.space_group_name_H-M   'P 1'
#
loop_
_entity.id
_entity.type
_entity.pdbx_description
1 polymer ?
#
loop_
_entity_poly.entity_id
_entity_poly.type
_entity_poly.pdbx_seq_one_letter_code
_entity_poly.pdbx_strand_id
1 'polypeptide(L)'
;MADPRSKELNMLDGPILPRILQFTLPLAATGMLQLLFNAADVIVVGKFSGSIALAAVGATSTLVNLIVNTFIGISVGVNILVARRIGCHDADGVSRASHCAVALSALLGLLMMAIGLLFSRPMLEWMETPADILEKSTLYLKLYFLGVPFTLIYNFGAAILRAYGDTRRPLIYLTVSGVVNALLNLFFVIVCKIDVAGVAIATVISQIISVFLVMRCLLRFDGWAKISLRQIRLYRSEAVQMMQIGLPAGLQSMLFNISNVMVQSAVNSFGADVVAANTASGNIGNFTYTAQNSVYHAAITFTSQNLGARRYDRIDRIFWGSCAAVCIIGVPLSLLSTVFGPQLLSIYIARSDPAYDAIIQNGVIRNYYVIAPYILCGLMDAMCGMVRGLGRAWLPMLVSLTGACLLRIVWIWTLFRWTHTLEMLYISYPISWIVTAAAHAVCYFVIWKKLRAKLEQAAPQTEQA
;
A
#
# COMPACT_ATOMS: atom_id res chain seq x y z
N MET A 1 -31.61 11.36 10.12
CA MET A 1 -31.19 12.48 9.26
C MET A 1 -30.18 11.94 8.24
N ALA A 2 -30.44 12.11 6.95
CA ALA A 2 -29.49 11.71 5.90
C ALA A 2 -28.21 12.57 6.01
N ASP A 3 -27.05 11.92 5.85
CA ASP A 3 -25.75 12.60 5.79
C ASP A 3 -25.72 13.53 4.55
N PRO A 4 -25.36 14.80 4.63
CA PRO A 4 -25.35 15.72 3.50
C PRO A 4 -24.23 15.42 2.49
N ARG A 5 -24.34 14.32 1.74
CA ARG A 5 -23.36 13.78 0.81
C ARG A 5 -23.59 14.22 -0.62
N SER A 6 -23.45 15.47 -0.97
CA SER A 6 -23.69 15.88 -2.36
C SER A 6 -22.49 15.67 -3.32
N LYS A 7 -21.29 15.33 -2.84
CA LYS A 7 -20.07 15.25 -3.67
C LYS A 7 -19.29 13.91 -3.57
N GLU A 8 -19.73 12.96 -2.75
CA GLU A 8 -19.02 11.72 -2.46
C GLU A 8 -19.63 10.54 -3.20
N LEU A 9 -18.82 9.51 -3.47
CA LEU A 9 -19.27 8.33 -4.18
C LEU A 9 -20.22 7.52 -3.28
N ASN A 10 -21.49 7.42 -3.67
CA ASN A 10 -22.43 6.57 -2.96
C ASN A 10 -22.11 5.09 -3.24
N MET A 11 -21.68 4.34 -2.21
CA MET A 11 -21.30 2.94 -2.32
C MET A 11 -22.44 1.97 -2.02
N LEU A 12 -23.57 2.49 -1.48
CA LEU A 12 -24.71 1.67 -1.04
C LEU A 12 -25.73 1.42 -2.16
N ASP A 13 -25.76 2.30 -3.19
CA ASP A 13 -26.75 2.20 -4.26
C ASP A 13 -26.10 2.22 -5.66
N GLY A 14 -26.86 1.90 -6.71
CA GLY A 14 -26.44 1.92 -8.10
C GLY A 14 -25.48 0.80 -8.54
N PRO A 15 -24.93 0.89 -9.75
CA PRO A 15 -24.13 -0.17 -10.36
C PRO A 15 -22.78 -0.30 -9.66
N ILE A 16 -22.40 -1.53 -9.27
CA ILE A 16 -21.23 -1.79 -8.42
C ILE A 16 -19.93 -1.61 -9.20
N LEU A 17 -19.77 -2.26 -10.34
CA LEU A 17 -18.52 -2.26 -11.10
C LEU A 17 -18.08 -0.84 -11.53
N PRO A 18 -18.95 -0.01 -12.13
CA PRO A 18 -18.56 1.38 -12.47
C PRO A 18 -18.15 2.19 -11.25
N ARG A 19 -18.79 1.98 -10.09
CA ARG A 19 -18.45 2.69 -8.85
C ARG A 19 -17.14 2.20 -8.24
N ILE A 20 -16.85 0.89 -8.29
CA ILE A 20 -15.54 0.35 -7.93
C ILE A 20 -14.46 0.99 -8.80
N LEU A 21 -14.64 1.05 -10.11
CA LEU A 21 -13.67 1.67 -11.02
C LEU A 21 -13.51 3.17 -10.75
N GLN A 22 -14.61 3.89 -10.52
CA GLN A 22 -14.58 5.32 -10.18
C GLN A 22 -13.83 5.60 -8.86
N PHE A 23 -13.91 4.68 -7.89
CA PHE A 23 -13.15 4.74 -6.63
C PHE A 23 -11.68 4.39 -6.85
N THR A 24 -11.43 3.34 -7.65
CA THR A 24 -10.10 2.74 -7.83
C THR A 24 -9.18 3.61 -8.67
N LEU A 25 -9.68 4.23 -9.76
CA LEU A 25 -8.83 4.99 -10.68
C LEU A 25 -8.07 6.16 -10.02
N PRO A 26 -8.70 7.04 -9.21
CA PRO A 26 -7.94 8.07 -8.52
C PRO A 26 -6.95 7.51 -7.49
N LEU A 27 -7.27 6.38 -6.87
CA LEU A 27 -6.40 5.73 -5.90
C LEU A 27 -5.18 5.10 -6.59
N ALA A 28 -5.37 4.47 -7.74
CA ALA A 28 -4.29 3.97 -8.59
C ALA A 28 -3.37 5.11 -9.04
N ALA A 29 -3.96 6.22 -9.51
CA ALA A 29 -3.21 7.41 -9.88
C ALA A 29 -2.38 7.97 -8.69
N THR A 30 -2.95 7.95 -7.47
CA THR A 30 -2.24 8.35 -6.24
C THR A 30 -0.98 7.51 -6.03
N GLY A 31 -1.11 6.19 -6.11
CA GLY A 31 0.02 5.28 -5.93
C GLY A 31 1.07 5.40 -7.04
N MET A 32 0.63 5.55 -8.29
CA MET A 32 1.55 5.75 -9.42
C MET A 32 2.34 7.07 -9.28
N LEU A 33 1.69 8.15 -8.87
CA LEU A 33 2.36 9.42 -8.60
C LEU A 33 3.38 9.31 -7.46
N GLN A 34 3.08 8.55 -6.40
CA GLN A 34 4.07 8.28 -5.35
C GLN A 34 5.31 7.59 -5.89
N LEU A 35 5.15 6.59 -6.76
CA LEU A 35 6.30 5.92 -7.40
C LEU A 35 7.12 6.89 -8.26
N LEU A 36 6.47 7.78 -9.01
CA LEU A 36 7.15 8.79 -9.83
C LEU A 36 7.90 9.81 -8.97
N PHE A 37 7.32 10.28 -7.86
CA PHE A 37 8.00 11.20 -6.95
C PHE A 37 9.20 10.54 -6.27
N ASN A 38 9.07 9.30 -5.80
CA ASN A 38 10.20 8.55 -5.25
C ASN A 38 11.32 8.36 -6.28
N ALA A 39 10.97 8.07 -7.54
CA ALA A 39 11.97 7.97 -8.60
C ALA A 39 12.65 9.32 -8.87
N ALA A 40 11.90 10.44 -8.86
CA ALA A 40 12.45 11.77 -9.02
C ALA A 40 13.44 12.13 -7.90
N ASP A 41 13.13 11.79 -6.65
CA ASP A 41 14.02 12.00 -5.50
C ASP A 41 15.35 11.27 -5.69
N VAL A 42 15.29 10.00 -6.10
CA VAL A 42 16.52 9.19 -6.37
C VAL A 42 17.33 9.77 -7.51
N ILE A 43 16.67 10.24 -8.59
CA ILE A 43 17.36 10.85 -9.75
C ILE A 43 18.04 12.16 -9.34
N VAL A 44 17.38 13.02 -8.55
CA VAL A 44 17.96 14.29 -8.09
C VAL A 44 19.19 14.03 -7.23
N VAL A 45 19.10 13.10 -6.25
CA VAL A 45 20.23 12.73 -5.42
C VAL A 45 21.40 12.18 -6.27
N GLY A 46 21.10 11.22 -7.16
CA GLY A 46 22.13 10.58 -7.97
C GLY A 46 22.87 11.54 -8.92
N LYS A 47 22.15 12.50 -9.54
CA LYS A 47 22.73 13.45 -10.49
C LYS A 47 23.48 14.60 -9.84
N PHE A 48 23.00 15.10 -8.70
CA PHE A 48 23.48 16.36 -8.13
C PHE A 48 24.24 16.22 -6.81
N SER A 49 24.01 15.13 -6.05
CA SER A 49 24.71 14.87 -4.77
C SER A 49 25.79 13.79 -4.86
N GLY A 50 25.87 13.07 -5.97
CA GLY A 50 26.88 12.06 -6.24
C GLY A 50 26.56 10.66 -5.69
N SER A 51 27.45 9.70 -5.97
CA SER A 51 27.25 8.27 -5.68
C SER A 51 27.16 7.94 -4.19
N ILE A 52 27.94 8.62 -3.35
CA ILE A 52 27.93 8.41 -1.89
C ILE A 52 26.57 8.80 -1.28
N ALA A 53 25.99 9.93 -1.72
CA ALA A 53 24.68 10.36 -1.28
C ALA A 53 23.57 9.42 -1.75
N LEU A 54 23.65 8.98 -3.00
CA LEU A 54 22.73 8.00 -3.56
C LEU A 54 22.80 6.67 -2.80
N ALA A 55 24.00 6.19 -2.50
CA ALA A 55 24.19 4.97 -1.70
C ALA A 55 23.63 5.13 -0.28
N ALA A 56 23.82 6.31 0.35
CA ALA A 56 23.27 6.58 1.67
C ALA A 56 21.72 6.55 1.71
N VAL A 57 21.06 7.19 0.73
CA VAL A 57 19.59 7.13 0.61
C VAL A 57 19.12 5.70 0.28
N GLY A 58 19.84 5.01 -0.61
CA GLY A 58 19.55 3.63 -0.98
C GLY A 58 19.60 2.67 0.20
N ALA A 59 20.63 2.77 1.06
CA ALA A 59 20.79 1.94 2.24
C ALA A 59 19.63 2.08 3.24
N THR A 60 19.00 3.26 3.32
CA THR A 60 17.86 3.51 4.22
C THR A 60 16.52 3.11 3.64
N SER A 61 16.43 2.92 2.32
CA SER A 61 15.15 2.69 1.61
C SER A 61 14.39 1.46 2.11
N THR A 62 15.08 0.39 2.47
CA THR A 62 14.46 -0.83 3.00
C THR A 62 13.75 -0.57 4.34
N LEU A 63 14.40 0.14 5.27
CA LEU A 63 13.82 0.52 6.56
C LEU A 63 12.63 1.47 6.39
N VAL A 64 12.79 2.48 5.54
CA VAL A 64 11.73 3.44 5.21
C VAL A 64 10.50 2.72 4.64
N ASN A 65 10.68 1.86 3.65
CA ASN A 65 9.60 1.10 3.03
C ASN A 65 8.91 0.14 4.02
N LEU A 66 9.69 -0.54 4.87
CA LEU A 66 9.15 -1.42 5.90
C LEU A 66 8.20 -0.65 6.83
N ILE A 67 8.65 0.50 7.33
CA ILE A 67 7.90 1.34 8.26
C ILE A 67 6.64 1.90 7.58
N VAL A 68 6.79 2.54 6.42
CA VAL A 68 5.67 3.15 5.69
C VAL A 68 4.60 2.12 5.35
N ASN A 69 4.98 0.98 4.77
CA ASN A 69 4.04 -0.06 4.39
C ASN A 69 3.32 -0.69 5.59
N THR A 70 4.02 -0.84 6.73
CA THR A 70 3.40 -1.31 7.98
C THR A 70 2.28 -0.38 8.43
N PHE A 71 2.52 0.93 8.42
CA PHE A 71 1.53 1.92 8.86
C PHE A 71 0.42 2.17 7.85
N ILE A 72 0.70 2.07 6.55
CA ILE A 72 -0.35 2.01 5.52
C ILE A 72 -1.27 0.81 5.82
N GLY A 73 -0.72 -0.36 6.14
CA GLY A 73 -1.49 -1.52 6.57
C GLY A 73 -2.36 -1.23 7.80
N ILE A 74 -1.81 -0.58 8.83
CA ILE A 74 -2.58 -0.22 10.04
C ILE A 74 -3.72 0.76 9.70
N SER A 75 -3.53 1.70 8.78
CA SER A 75 -4.57 2.64 8.35
C SER A 75 -5.80 1.96 7.72
N VAL A 76 -5.65 0.73 7.24
CA VAL A 76 -6.78 -0.09 6.77
C VAL A 76 -7.81 -0.34 7.88
N GLY A 77 -7.34 -0.48 9.14
CA GLY A 77 -8.23 -0.61 10.30
C GLY A 77 -9.14 0.61 10.49
N VAL A 78 -8.61 1.80 10.28
CA VAL A 78 -9.38 3.06 10.30
C VAL A 78 -10.44 3.04 9.20
N ASN A 79 -10.04 2.73 7.97
CA ASN A 79 -10.94 2.69 6.83
C ASN A 79 -12.12 1.73 7.07
N ILE A 80 -11.86 0.50 7.52
CA ILE A 80 -12.88 -0.52 7.78
C ILE A 80 -13.84 -0.08 8.87
N LEU A 81 -13.33 0.44 10.00
CA LEU A 81 -14.16 0.85 11.12
C LEU A 81 -15.06 2.03 10.74
N VAL A 82 -14.48 3.07 10.14
CA VAL A 82 -15.24 4.26 9.71
C VAL A 82 -16.26 3.89 8.63
N ALA A 83 -15.88 3.12 7.60
CA ALA A 83 -16.79 2.68 6.54
C ALA A 83 -17.99 1.87 7.09
N ARG A 84 -17.72 0.98 8.05
CA ARG A 84 -18.80 0.19 8.71
C ARG A 84 -19.75 1.08 9.50
N ARG A 85 -19.23 2.04 10.28
CA ARG A 85 -20.06 2.99 11.04
C ARG A 85 -20.90 3.88 10.11
N ILE A 86 -20.33 4.32 8.99
CA ILE A 86 -21.07 5.04 7.94
C ILE A 86 -22.23 4.19 7.42
N GLY A 87 -21.96 2.91 7.09
CA GLY A 87 -22.99 1.98 6.64
C GLY A 87 -24.11 1.78 7.68
N CYS A 88 -23.77 1.69 8.97
CA CYS A 88 -24.75 1.59 10.06
C CYS A 88 -25.52 2.90 10.34
N HIS A 89 -25.22 4.01 9.67
CA HIS A 89 -25.75 5.36 9.96
C HIS A 89 -25.47 5.81 11.41
N ASP A 90 -24.37 5.34 12.01
CA ASP A 90 -23.93 5.68 13.37
C ASP A 90 -23.07 6.95 13.35
N ALA A 91 -23.72 8.11 13.36
CA ALA A 91 -23.06 9.42 13.28
C ALA A 91 -22.05 9.63 14.42
N ASP A 92 -22.43 9.29 15.66
CA ASP A 92 -21.56 9.41 16.83
C ASP A 92 -20.37 8.44 16.77
N GLY A 93 -20.59 7.22 16.28
CA GLY A 93 -19.54 6.25 16.06
C GLY A 93 -18.56 6.67 14.99
N VAL A 94 -19.03 7.27 13.88
CA VAL A 94 -18.16 7.86 12.86
C VAL A 94 -17.33 9.00 13.43
N SER A 95 -17.95 9.91 14.18
CA SER A 95 -17.26 11.04 14.82
C SER A 95 -16.19 10.54 15.79
N ARG A 96 -16.53 9.64 16.73
CA ARG A 96 -15.55 9.06 17.67
C ARG A 96 -14.41 8.34 16.97
N ALA A 97 -14.73 7.52 15.96
CA ALA A 97 -13.71 6.81 15.19
C ALA A 97 -12.76 7.78 14.46
N SER A 98 -13.30 8.84 13.82
CA SER A 98 -12.47 9.83 13.11
C SER A 98 -11.55 10.61 14.06
N HIS A 99 -12.06 11.09 15.19
CA HIS A 99 -11.24 11.79 16.20
C HIS A 99 -10.19 10.85 16.83
N CYS A 100 -10.57 9.61 17.13
CA CYS A 100 -9.65 8.58 17.63
C CYS A 100 -8.55 8.24 16.62
N ALA A 101 -8.88 8.17 15.33
CA ALA A 101 -7.90 7.89 14.27
C ALA A 101 -6.80 8.96 14.22
N VAL A 102 -7.16 10.24 14.30
CA VAL A 102 -6.18 11.34 14.35
C VAL A 102 -5.32 11.27 15.62
N ALA A 103 -5.92 11.04 16.79
CA ALA A 103 -5.18 10.90 18.04
C ALA A 103 -4.22 9.69 18.00
N LEU A 104 -4.69 8.55 17.49
CA LEU A 104 -3.91 7.32 17.39
C LEU A 104 -2.74 7.49 16.40
N SER A 105 -2.98 8.13 15.24
CA SER A 105 -1.91 8.39 14.26
C SER A 105 -0.83 9.32 14.82
N ALA A 106 -1.21 10.36 15.58
CA ALA A 106 -0.27 11.24 16.22
C ALA A 106 0.56 10.51 17.30
N LEU A 107 -0.09 9.70 18.15
CA LEU A 107 0.59 8.91 19.17
C LEU A 107 1.58 7.91 18.56
N LEU A 108 1.14 7.10 17.59
CA LEU A 108 1.98 6.13 16.90
C LEU A 108 3.12 6.84 16.16
N GLY A 109 2.84 7.97 15.52
CA GLY A 109 3.83 8.76 14.82
C GLY A 109 4.93 9.29 15.75
N LEU A 110 4.54 9.89 16.89
CA LEU A 110 5.49 10.38 17.89
C LEU A 110 6.32 9.25 18.50
N LEU A 111 5.69 8.08 18.75
CA LEU A 111 6.39 6.90 19.24
C LEU A 111 7.45 6.44 18.22
N MET A 112 7.07 6.35 16.95
CA MET A 112 8.00 5.94 15.88
C MET A 112 9.08 6.99 15.64
N MET A 113 8.76 8.27 15.73
CA MET A 113 9.76 9.33 15.67
C MET A 113 10.79 9.17 16.81
N ALA A 114 10.36 8.92 18.03
CA ALA A 114 11.28 8.70 19.17
C ALA A 114 12.15 7.46 18.94
N ILE A 115 11.56 6.32 18.51
CA ILE A 115 12.30 5.11 18.20
C ILE A 115 13.31 5.38 17.08
N GLY A 116 12.89 6.06 16.01
CA GLY A 116 13.76 6.36 14.88
C GLY A 116 14.93 7.27 15.25
N LEU A 117 14.69 8.31 16.04
CA LEU A 117 15.77 9.22 16.49
C LEU A 117 16.79 8.51 17.36
N LEU A 118 16.36 7.58 18.21
CA LEU A 118 17.22 6.83 19.13
C LEU A 118 17.97 5.69 18.43
N PHE A 119 17.29 4.96 17.53
CA PHE A 119 17.79 3.70 16.99
C PHE A 119 18.22 3.77 15.51
N SER A 120 18.20 4.93 14.83
CA SER A 120 18.61 5.03 13.41
C SER A 120 20.01 4.50 13.17
N ARG A 121 20.99 4.90 14.01
CA ARG A 121 22.36 4.43 13.86
C ARG A 121 22.52 2.95 14.16
N PRO A 122 22.07 2.41 15.31
CA PRO A 122 22.08 0.98 15.58
C PRO A 122 21.43 0.12 14.50
N MET A 123 20.29 0.56 13.94
CA MET A 123 19.60 -0.15 12.86
C MET A 123 20.46 -0.27 11.61
N LEU A 124 21.17 0.79 11.23
CA LEU A 124 22.07 0.80 10.08
C LEU A 124 23.34 -0.02 10.33
N GLU A 125 23.88 0.01 11.55
CA GLU A 125 25.00 -0.83 11.96
C GLU A 125 24.62 -2.32 11.94
N TRP A 126 23.43 -2.70 12.41
CA TRP A 126 22.92 -4.09 12.29
C TRP A 126 22.71 -4.54 10.84
N MET A 127 22.48 -3.59 9.93
CA MET A 127 22.37 -3.87 8.50
C MET A 127 23.74 -3.90 7.80
N GLU A 128 24.84 -3.81 8.55
CA GLU A 128 26.22 -3.79 8.03
C GLU A 128 26.43 -2.68 6.98
N THR A 129 25.82 -1.50 7.23
CA THR A 129 25.98 -0.34 6.34
C THR A 129 27.44 0.10 6.32
N PRO A 130 28.07 0.27 5.13
CA PRO A 130 29.46 0.68 5.00
C PRO A 130 29.77 1.98 5.74
N ALA A 131 30.96 2.06 6.36
CA ALA A 131 31.35 3.16 7.23
C ALA A 131 31.41 4.52 6.51
N ASP A 132 31.73 4.53 5.22
CA ASP A 132 31.81 5.73 4.37
C ASP A 132 30.45 6.41 4.12
N ILE A 133 29.35 5.66 4.19
CA ILE A 133 28.00 6.19 4.02
C ILE A 133 27.20 6.24 5.32
N LEU A 134 27.65 5.59 6.39
CA LEU A 134 26.89 5.40 7.65
C LEU A 134 26.42 6.72 8.26
N GLU A 135 27.28 7.73 8.35
CA GLU A 135 26.92 9.04 8.92
C GLU A 135 25.83 9.75 8.09
N LYS A 136 25.97 9.75 6.76
CA LYS A 136 24.96 10.35 5.86
C LYS A 136 23.63 9.59 5.92
N SER A 137 23.67 8.25 5.93
CA SER A 137 22.50 7.41 6.07
C SER A 137 21.79 7.63 7.41
N THR A 138 22.55 7.75 8.50
CA THR A 138 22.03 8.03 9.84
C THR A 138 21.34 9.39 9.89
N LEU A 139 21.96 10.42 9.31
CA LEU A 139 21.37 11.77 9.24
C LEU A 139 20.07 11.77 8.44
N TYR A 140 20.08 11.15 7.24
CA TYR A 140 18.90 11.03 6.41
C TYR A 140 17.76 10.32 7.15
N LEU A 141 18.05 9.18 7.77
CA LEU A 141 17.05 8.37 8.47
C LEU A 141 16.46 9.12 9.68
N LYS A 142 17.29 9.81 10.46
CA LYS A 142 16.82 10.67 11.57
C LYS A 142 15.90 11.77 11.08
N LEU A 143 16.27 12.49 10.03
CA LEU A 143 15.43 13.53 9.43
C LEU A 143 14.12 12.94 8.89
N TYR A 144 14.19 11.77 8.23
CA TYR A 144 12.99 11.08 7.75
C TYR A 144 12.03 10.73 8.89
N PHE A 145 12.55 10.24 10.03
CA PHE A 145 11.73 9.92 11.20
C PHE A 145 11.03 11.13 11.82
N LEU A 146 11.58 12.35 11.69
CA LEU A 146 10.87 13.59 12.06
C LEU A 146 9.60 13.80 11.21
N GLY A 147 9.58 13.28 9.99
CA GLY A 147 8.41 13.33 9.10
C GLY A 147 7.36 12.26 9.36
N VAL A 148 7.70 11.14 10.03
CA VAL A 148 6.80 9.99 10.21
C VAL A 148 5.47 10.35 10.89
N PRO A 149 5.40 11.21 11.93
CA PRO A 149 4.13 11.63 12.51
C PRO A 149 3.19 12.25 11.46
N PHE A 150 3.72 13.07 10.57
CA PHE A 150 2.95 13.71 9.52
C PHE A 150 2.48 12.68 8.47
N THR A 151 3.34 11.75 8.09
CA THR A 151 2.97 10.63 7.19
C THR A 151 1.81 9.81 7.75
N LEU A 152 1.84 9.49 9.06
CA LEU A 152 0.78 8.72 9.69
C LEU A 152 -0.54 9.50 9.75
N ILE A 153 -0.51 10.76 10.17
CA ILE A 153 -1.72 11.60 10.22
C ILE A 153 -2.34 11.72 8.81
N TYR A 154 -1.51 11.92 7.76
CA TYR A 154 -2.00 11.94 6.39
C TYR A 154 -2.66 10.62 5.99
N ASN A 155 -2.00 9.47 6.22
CA ASN A 155 -2.51 8.16 5.82
C ASN A 155 -3.83 7.81 6.54
N PHE A 156 -3.95 8.12 7.82
CA PHE A 156 -5.17 7.89 8.59
C PHE A 156 -6.28 8.85 8.17
N GLY A 157 -5.97 10.12 7.93
CA GLY A 157 -6.92 11.09 7.40
C GLY A 157 -7.42 10.71 5.99
N ALA A 158 -6.52 10.28 5.11
CA ALA A 158 -6.88 9.74 3.80
C ALA A 158 -7.72 8.46 3.90
N ALA A 159 -7.50 7.61 4.92
CA ALA A 159 -8.31 6.43 5.17
C ALA A 159 -9.76 6.80 5.58
N ILE A 160 -9.94 7.88 6.36
CA ILE A 160 -11.27 8.43 6.68
C ILE A 160 -11.97 8.91 5.41
N LEU A 161 -11.28 9.68 4.56
CA LEU A 161 -11.86 10.16 3.30
C LEU A 161 -12.22 9.01 2.36
N ARG A 162 -11.37 7.99 2.25
CA ARG A 162 -11.67 6.78 1.48
C ARG A 162 -12.89 6.04 2.02
N ALA A 163 -13.08 5.99 3.34
CA ALA A 163 -14.27 5.37 3.94
C ALA A 163 -15.58 6.07 3.53
N TYR A 164 -15.53 7.36 3.20
CA TYR A 164 -16.61 8.14 2.60
C TYR A 164 -16.73 8.01 1.07
N GLY A 165 -15.81 7.29 0.42
CA GLY A 165 -15.77 7.18 -1.04
C GLY A 165 -14.99 8.29 -1.74
N ASP A 166 -14.35 9.17 -1.00
CA ASP A 166 -13.55 10.25 -1.56
C ASP A 166 -12.09 9.80 -1.75
N THR A 167 -11.76 9.42 -2.96
CA THR A 167 -10.39 9.11 -3.39
C THR A 167 -9.73 10.24 -4.18
N ARG A 168 -10.51 11.27 -4.60
CA ARG A 168 -10.01 12.39 -5.41
C ARG A 168 -9.26 13.41 -4.57
N ARG A 169 -9.78 13.78 -3.40
CA ARG A 169 -9.12 14.75 -2.51
C ARG A 169 -7.73 14.26 -2.07
N PRO A 170 -7.55 13.02 -1.58
CA PRO A 170 -6.21 12.48 -1.30
C PRO A 170 -5.26 12.53 -2.49
N LEU A 171 -5.75 12.25 -3.72
CA LEU A 171 -4.95 12.38 -4.95
C LEU A 171 -4.45 13.81 -5.15
N ILE A 172 -5.35 14.81 -5.06
CA ILE A 172 -4.99 16.21 -5.23
C ILE A 172 -3.96 16.64 -4.18
N TYR A 173 -4.16 16.27 -2.91
CA TYR A 173 -3.25 16.64 -1.83
C TYR A 173 -1.87 16.03 -2.01
N LEU A 174 -1.80 14.78 -2.43
CA LEU A 174 -0.53 14.13 -2.73
C LEU A 174 0.16 14.75 -3.95
N THR A 175 -0.60 15.09 -4.99
CA THR A 175 -0.05 15.77 -6.17
C THR A 175 0.56 17.11 -5.80
N VAL A 176 -0.15 17.93 -5.04
CA VAL A 176 0.37 19.24 -4.58
C VAL A 176 1.63 19.07 -3.75
N SER A 177 1.59 18.19 -2.74
CA SER A 177 2.75 17.97 -1.87
C SER A 177 3.92 17.33 -2.60
N GLY A 178 3.67 16.43 -3.55
CA GLY A 178 4.72 15.79 -4.36
C GLY A 178 5.40 16.77 -5.33
N VAL A 179 4.63 17.67 -5.97
CA VAL A 179 5.24 18.74 -6.78
C VAL A 179 6.10 19.66 -5.92
N VAL A 180 5.60 20.05 -4.75
CA VAL A 180 6.39 20.87 -3.80
C VAL A 180 7.63 20.13 -3.34
N ASN A 181 7.55 18.83 -3.06
CA ASN A 181 8.69 17.98 -2.71
C ASN A 181 9.76 18.01 -3.81
N ALA A 182 9.37 17.77 -5.07
CA ALA A 182 10.31 17.78 -6.19
C ALA A 182 10.99 19.15 -6.36
N LEU A 183 10.23 20.25 -6.24
CA LEU A 183 10.80 21.61 -6.33
C LEU A 183 11.75 21.89 -5.16
N LEU A 184 11.40 21.51 -3.94
CA LEU A 184 12.24 21.68 -2.77
C LEU A 184 13.52 20.81 -2.85
N ASN A 185 13.43 19.58 -3.38
CA ASN A 185 14.60 18.75 -3.61
C ASN A 185 15.60 19.44 -4.55
N LEU A 186 15.13 19.96 -5.67
CA LEU A 186 15.97 20.70 -6.60
C LEU A 186 16.58 21.95 -5.93
N PHE A 187 15.77 22.69 -5.15
CA PHE A 187 16.24 23.89 -4.46
C PHE A 187 17.32 23.55 -3.41
N PHE A 188 17.05 22.61 -2.49
CA PHE A 188 17.99 22.28 -1.44
C PHE A 188 19.28 21.61 -1.97
N VAL A 189 19.16 20.75 -2.97
CA VAL A 189 20.32 20.03 -3.52
C VAL A 189 21.14 20.92 -4.44
N ILE A 190 20.53 21.67 -5.35
CA ILE A 190 21.24 22.45 -6.37
C ILE A 190 21.65 23.82 -5.85
N VAL A 191 20.70 24.56 -5.23
CA VAL A 191 20.93 25.96 -4.83
C VAL A 191 21.61 26.03 -3.46
N CYS A 192 21.05 25.33 -2.46
CA CYS A 192 21.58 25.34 -1.09
C CYS A 192 22.77 24.40 -0.92
N LYS A 193 23.00 23.46 -1.84
CA LYS A 193 24.05 22.42 -1.77
C LYS A 193 24.02 21.61 -0.46
N ILE A 194 22.80 21.41 0.07
CA ILE A 194 22.53 20.60 1.25
C ILE A 194 22.23 19.17 0.75
N ASP A 195 23.25 18.41 0.54
CA ASP A 195 23.34 17.01 0.09
C ASP A 195 22.10 16.15 0.53
N VAL A 196 22.30 15.00 1.11
CA VAL A 196 21.29 14.03 1.57
C VAL A 196 20.26 14.66 2.52
N ALA A 197 20.71 15.57 3.40
CA ALA A 197 19.82 16.25 4.34
C ALA A 197 18.78 17.13 3.64
N GLY A 198 19.11 17.73 2.50
CA GLY A 198 18.18 18.56 1.74
C GLY A 198 16.97 17.76 1.24
N VAL A 199 17.21 16.55 0.74
CA VAL A 199 16.12 15.67 0.29
C VAL A 199 15.23 15.22 1.45
N ALA A 200 15.81 14.87 2.60
CA ALA A 200 15.04 14.51 3.77
C ALA A 200 14.18 15.69 4.26
N ILE A 201 14.73 16.89 4.33
CA ILE A 201 14.00 18.12 4.72
C ILE A 201 12.85 18.41 3.74
N ALA A 202 13.11 18.33 2.42
CA ALA A 202 12.08 18.50 1.40
C ALA A 202 10.92 17.52 1.58
N THR A 203 11.25 16.26 1.89
CA THR A 203 10.26 15.20 2.17
C THR A 203 9.43 15.55 3.42
N VAL A 204 10.05 15.98 4.51
CA VAL A 204 9.33 16.37 5.74
C VAL A 204 8.40 17.56 5.48
N ILE A 205 8.87 18.60 4.78
CA ILE A 205 8.04 19.76 4.44
C ILE A 205 6.84 19.34 3.59
N SER A 206 7.04 18.51 2.59
CA SER A 206 5.95 18.02 1.74
C SER A 206 4.92 17.20 2.52
N GLN A 207 5.36 16.40 3.50
CA GLN A 207 4.47 15.65 4.40
C GLN A 207 3.66 16.59 5.32
N ILE A 208 4.26 17.66 5.84
CA ILE A 208 3.55 18.69 6.60
C ILE A 208 2.46 19.34 5.75
N ILE A 209 2.75 19.67 4.49
CA ILE A 209 1.76 20.21 3.54
C ILE A 209 0.61 19.21 3.32
N SER A 210 0.92 17.94 3.13
CA SER A 210 -0.09 16.88 2.98
C SER A 210 -1.02 16.81 4.19
N VAL A 211 -0.47 16.85 5.40
CA VAL A 211 -1.24 16.86 6.65
C VAL A 211 -2.10 18.12 6.77
N PHE A 212 -1.53 19.28 6.47
CA PHE A 212 -2.28 20.53 6.50
C PHE A 212 -3.50 20.47 5.58
N LEU A 213 -3.33 19.97 4.35
CA LEU A 213 -4.41 19.87 3.37
C LEU A 213 -5.49 18.87 3.82
N VAL A 214 -5.10 17.67 4.28
CA VAL A 214 -6.07 16.65 4.74
C VAL A 214 -6.78 17.09 6.00
N MET A 215 -6.07 17.69 6.98
CA MET A 215 -6.67 18.17 8.21
C MET A 215 -7.60 19.35 7.96
N ARG A 216 -7.22 20.32 7.11
CA ARG A 216 -8.11 21.40 6.68
C ARG A 216 -9.39 20.85 6.04
N CYS A 217 -9.29 19.79 5.23
CA CYS A 217 -10.45 19.12 4.65
C CYS A 217 -11.34 18.55 5.75
N LEU A 218 -10.79 17.76 6.67
CA LEU A 218 -11.55 17.09 7.74
C LEU A 218 -12.16 18.08 8.74
N LEU A 219 -11.48 19.21 9.03
CA LEU A 219 -12.02 20.28 9.88
C LEU A 219 -13.21 21.02 9.24
N ARG A 220 -13.24 21.10 7.90
CA ARG A 220 -14.30 21.74 7.13
C ARG A 220 -15.24 20.74 6.45
N PHE A 221 -15.18 19.48 6.88
CA PHE A 221 -15.97 18.41 6.27
C PHE A 221 -17.45 18.57 6.60
N ASP A 222 -18.29 18.45 5.56
CA ASP A 222 -19.75 18.49 5.72
C ASP A 222 -20.29 17.08 5.88
N GLY A 223 -20.12 16.49 7.07
CA GLY A 223 -20.55 15.13 7.36
C GLY A 223 -20.14 14.70 8.76
N TRP A 224 -20.47 13.46 9.13
CA TRP A 224 -20.25 12.91 10.47
C TRP A 224 -18.76 12.76 10.83
N ALA A 225 -17.86 12.72 9.84
CA ALA A 225 -16.40 12.69 10.06
C ALA A 225 -15.77 14.06 10.27
N LYS A 226 -16.58 15.14 10.40
CA LYS A 226 -16.08 16.46 10.72
C LYS A 226 -15.26 16.42 12.01
N ILE A 227 -14.01 16.86 11.93
CA ILE A 227 -13.11 16.86 13.08
C ILE A 227 -13.22 18.20 13.81
N SER A 228 -13.24 18.12 15.14
CA SER A 228 -13.09 19.24 16.06
C SER A 228 -11.82 19.02 16.89
N LEU A 229 -10.90 19.97 16.90
CA LEU A 229 -9.62 19.85 17.62
C LEU A 229 -9.82 19.57 19.11
N ARG A 230 -10.91 20.08 19.71
CA ARG A 230 -11.23 19.87 21.13
C ARG A 230 -11.70 18.45 21.45
N GLN A 231 -12.15 17.69 20.46
CA GLN A 231 -12.66 16.33 20.60
C GLN A 231 -11.64 15.26 20.22
N ILE A 232 -10.45 15.66 19.77
CA ILE A 232 -9.38 14.71 19.43
C ILE A 232 -8.89 14.08 20.73
N ARG A 233 -9.20 12.80 20.90
CA ARG A 233 -8.77 11.97 22.03
C ARG A 233 -8.79 10.49 21.66
N LEU A 234 -8.05 9.70 22.43
CA LEU A 234 -8.06 8.24 22.28
C LEU A 234 -9.32 7.66 22.94
N TYR A 235 -10.22 7.15 22.14
CA TYR A 235 -11.33 6.35 22.60
C TYR A 235 -10.89 4.89 22.60
N ARG A 236 -10.77 4.28 23.78
CA ARG A 236 -10.21 2.93 23.95
C ARG A 236 -10.90 1.88 23.07
N SER A 237 -12.22 1.93 22.97
CA SER A 237 -13.00 0.98 22.16
C SER A 237 -12.64 1.08 20.68
N GLU A 238 -12.63 2.29 20.13
CA GLU A 238 -12.33 2.57 18.72
C GLU A 238 -10.85 2.28 18.40
N ALA A 239 -9.93 2.71 19.29
CA ALA A 239 -8.50 2.44 19.12
C ALA A 239 -8.19 0.94 19.10
N VAL A 240 -8.76 0.15 20.02
CA VAL A 240 -8.59 -1.30 20.06
C VAL A 240 -9.16 -1.96 18.79
N GLN A 241 -10.36 -1.55 18.35
CA GLN A 241 -10.94 -2.08 17.12
C GLN A 241 -10.10 -1.75 15.88
N MET A 242 -9.60 -0.51 15.75
CA MET A 242 -8.70 -0.12 14.66
C MET A 242 -7.43 -0.95 14.65
N MET A 243 -6.82 -1.15 15.83
CA MET A 243 -5.59 -1.94 15.96
C MET A 243 -5.83 -3.43 15.71
N GLN A 244 -6.93 -4.02 16.19
CA GLN A 244 -7.28 -5.42 15.94
C GLN A 244 -7.47 -5.72 14.45
N ILE A 245 -7.91 -4.75 13.67
CA ILE A 245 -8.07 -4.89 12.22
C ILE A 245 -6.81 -4.48 11.48
N GLY A 246 -6.20 -3.37 11.87
CA GLY A 246 -5.07 -2.76 11.16
C GLY A 246 -3.73 -3.45 11.43
N LEU A 247 -3.49 -3.88 12.68
CA LEU A 247 -2.22 -4.53 13.04
C LEU A 247 -1.93 -5.80 12.20
N PRO A 248 -2.90 -6.71 11.99
CA PRO A 248 -2.65 -7.85 11.10
C PRO A 248 -2.32 -7.43 9.66
N ALA A 249 -2.93 -6.35 9.16
CA ALA A 249 -2.62 -5.84 7.82
C ALA A 249 -1.20 -5.26 7.75
N GLY A 250 -0.78 -4.50 8.76
CA GLY A 250 0.58 -3.98 8.88
C GLY A 250 1.62 -5.09 9.00
N LEU A 251 1.38 -6.08 9.86
CA LEU A 251 2.25 -7.25 10.02
C LEU A 251 2.36 -8.05 8.71
N GLN A 252 1.26 -8.23 7.99
CA GLN A 252 1.29 -8.87 6.68
C GLN A 252 2.21 -8.12 5.72
N SER A 253 2.10 -6.79 5.62
CA SER A 253 2.95 -5.98 4.75
C SER A 253 4.42 -6.08 5.13
N MET A 254 4.73 -6.07 6.43
CA MET A 254 6.09 -6.26 6.94
C MET A 254 6.67 -7.62 6.53
N LEU A 255 5.93 -8.70 6.76
CA LEU A 255 6.38 -10.06 6.49
C LEU A 255 6.49 -10.34 4.98
N PHE A 256 5.66 -9.70 4.14
CA PHE A 256 5.84 -9.73 2.69
C PHE A 256 7.17 -9.10 2.26
N ASN A 257 7.57 -7.97 2.86
CA ASN A 257 8.87 -7.35 2.57
C ASN A 257 10.02 -8.28 2.95
N ILE A 258 9.96 -8.94 4.10
CA ILE A 258 10.97 -9.92 4.52
C ILE A 258 11.04 -11.10 3.54
N SER A 259 9.89 -11.64 3.11
CA SER A 259 9.84 -12.71 2.11
C SER A 259 10.47 -12.28 0.78
N ASN A 260 10.22 -11.05 0.33
CA ASN A 260 10.81 -10.52 -0.89
C ASN A 260 12.34 -10.39 -0.80
N VAL A 261 12.89 -10.07 0.37
CA VAL A 261 14.36 -10.07 0.60
C VAL A 261 14.93 -11.48 0.42
N MET A 262 14.25 -12.52 0.89
CA MET A 262 14.71 -13.90 0.69
C MET A 262 14.69 -14.32 -0.79
N VAL A 263 13.66 -13.91 -1.54
CA VAL A 263 13.61 -14.14 -3.00
C VAL A 263 14.74 -13.37 -3.68
N GLN A 264 15.00 -12.12 -3.27
CA GLN A 264 16.11 -11.33 -3.81
C GLN A 264 17.47 -11.99 -3.56
N SER A 265 17.67 -12.63 -2.40
CA SER A 265 18.88 -13.40 -2.13
C SER A 265 19.06 -14.55 -3.14
N ALA A 266 17.97 -15.23 -3.52
CA ALA A 266 18.03 -16.25 -4.57
C ALA A 266 18.34 -15.66 -5.96
N VAL A 267 17.81 -14.47 -6.27
CA VAL A 267 18.16 -13.74 -7.52
C VAL A 267 19.65 -13.37 -7.55
N ASN A 268 20.19 -12.95 -6.42
CA ASN A 268 21.61 -12.55 -6.32
C ASN A 268 22.58 -13.69 -6.65
N SER A 269 22.18 -14.95 -6.49
CA SER A 269 23.01 -16.12 -6.84
C SER A 269 23.30 -16.28 -8.33
N PHE A 270 22.55 -15.56 -9.22
CA PHE A 270 22.74 -15.59 -10.67
C PHE A 270 23.71 -14.52 -11.20
N GLY A 271 24.18 -13.63 -10.33
CA GLY A 271 25.15 -12.58 -10.71
C GLY A 271 24.51 -11.23 -11.06
N ALA A 272 25.37 -10.26 -11.38
CA ALA A 272 25.03 -8.85 -11.47
C ALA A 272 23.99 -8.55 -12.59
N ASP A 273 24.12 -9.19 -13.75
CA ASP A 273 23.24 -8.92 -14.89
C ASP A 273 21.78 -9.31 -14.58
N VAL A 274 21.59 -10.45 -13.90
CA VAL A 274 20.26 -10.89 -13.47
C VAL A 274 19.71 -9.99 -12.37
N VAL A 275 20.53 -9.52 -11.46
CA VAL A 275 20.12 -8.56 -10.42
C VAL A 275 19.68 -7.23 -11.05
N ALA A 276 20.44 -6.73 -12.04
CA ALA A 276 20.07 -5.53 -12.80
C ALA A 276 18.74 -5.72 -13.54
N ALA A 277 18.58 -6.85 -14.24
CA ALA A 277 17.36 -7.23 -14.92
C ALA A 277 16.15 -7.32 -13.98
N ASN A 278 16.32 -7.99 -12.82
CA ASN A 278 15.29 -8.12 -11.80
C ASN A 278 14.85 -6.77 -11.23
N THR A 279 15.80 -5.86 -11.02
CA THR A 279 15.53 -4.51 -10.52
C THR A 279 14.77 -3.68 -11.54
N ALA A 280 15.18 -3.65 -12.79
CA ALA A 280 14.51 -2.93 -13.87
C ALA A 280 13.08 -3.45 -14.10
N SER A 281 12.92 -4.77 -14.22
CA SER A 281 11.62 -5.42 -14.33
C SER A 281 10.75 -5.20 -13.08
N GLY A 282 11.34 -5.20 -11.89
CA GLY A 282 10.66 -4.90 -10.63
C GLY A 282 10.06 -3.50 -10.61
N ASN A 283 10.78 -2.50 -11.08
CA ASN A 283 10.29 -1.13 -11.18
C ASN A 283 9.08 -1.02 -12.12
N ILE A 284 9.12 -1.69 -13.28
CA ILE A 284 7.99 -1.77 -14.20
C ILE A 284 6.80 -2.46 -13.53
N GLY A 285 7.03 -3.60 -12.86
CA GLY A 285 6.02 -4.36 -12.16
C GLY A 285 5.33 -3.59 -11.03
N ASN A 286 6.04 -2.68 -10.34
CA ASN A 286 5.48 -1.87 -9.28
C ASN A 286 4.33 -0.96 -9.75
N PHE A 287 4.36 -0.45 -10.97
CA PHE A 287 3.24 0.32 -11.55
C PHE A 287 2.00 -0.56 -11.75
N THR A 288 2.21 -1.74 -12.32
CA THR A 288 1.13 -2.73 -12.55
C THR A 288 0.53 -3.19 -11.22
N TYR A 289 1.38 -3.52 -10.24
CA TYR A 289 0.94 -3.92 -8.90
C TYR A 289 0.15 -2.83 -8.19
N THR A 290 0.65 -1.60 -8.18
CA THR A 290 0.01 -0.46 -7.49
C THR A 290 -1.39 -0.17 -8.03
N ALA A 291 -1.56 -0.25 -9.36
CA ALA A 291 -2.86 -0.09 -9.98
C ALA A 291 -3.85 -1.17 -9.54
N GLN A 292 -3.44 -2.44 -9.53
CA GLN A 292 -4.27 -3.56 -9.12
C GLN A 292 -4.55 -3.56 -7.61
N ASN A 293 -3.57 -3.23 -6.78
CA ASN A 293 -3.72 -3.13 -5.33
C ASN A 293 -4.73 -2.05 -4.91
N SER A 294 -4.98 -1.06 -5.76
CA SER A 294 -6.03 -0.07 -5.52
C SER A 294 -7.44 -0.69 -5.47
N VAL A 295 -7.66 -1.82 -6.15
CA VAL A 295 -8.92 -2.58 -6.08
C VAL A 295 -9.09 -3.26 -4.71
N TYR A 296 -8.01 -3.69 -4.07
CA TYR A 296 -8.04 -4.19 -2.70
C TYR A 296 -8.66 -3.19 -1.73
N HIS A 297 -8.27 -1.91 -1.82
CA HIS A 297 -8.84 -0.85 -1.00
C HIS A 297 -10.33 -0.58 -1.31
N ALA A 298 -10.72 -0.69 -2.59
CA ALA A 298 -12.12 -0.61 -2.97
C ALA A 298 -12.92 -1.79 -2.39
N ALA A 299 -12.44 -3.02 -2.55
CA ALA A 299 -13.07 -4.23 -2.00
C ALA A 299 -13.31 -4.11 -0.50
N ILE A 300 -12.33 -3.65 0.26
CA ILE A 300 -12.45 -3.40 1.71
C ILE A 300 -13.55 -2.39 2.00
N THR A 301 -13.49 -1.22 1.37
CA THR A 301 -14.37 -0.09 1.70
C THR A 301 -15.82 -0.39 1.35
N PHE A 302 -16.07 -0.89 0.12
CA PHE A 302 -17.42 -1.26 -0.33
C PHE A 302 -18.02 -2.37 0.53
N THR A 303 -17.24 -3.43 0.82
CA THR A 303 -17.71 -4.54 1.66
C THR A 303 -18.04 -4.06 3.07
N SER A 304 -17.16 -3.29 3.70
CA SER A 304 -17.35 -2.81 5.06
C SER A 304 -18.58 -1.90 5.19
N GLN A 305 -18.78 -1.00 4.21
CA GLN A 305 -19.91 -0.07 4.21
C GLN A 305 -21.24 -0.79 3.94
N ASN A 306 -21.29 -1.72 2.94
CA ASN A 306 -22.49 -2.49 2.64
C ASN A 306 -22.84 -3.48 3.75
N LEU A 307 -21.86 -4.08 4.41
CA LEU A 307 -22.08 -4.92 5.59
C LEU A 307 -22.67 -4.12 6.74
N GLY A 308 -22.18 -2.91 7.00
CA GLY A 308 -22.74 -2.01 8.01
C GLY A 308 -24.19 -1.61 7.70
N ALA A 309 -24.47 -1.33 6.45
CA ALA A 309 -25.82 -0.96 5.96
C ALA A 309 -26.78 -2.15 5.84
N ARG A 310 -26.37 -3.35 6.22
CA ARG A 310 -27.14 -4.60 6.06
C ARG A 310 -27.57 -4.90 4.61
N ARG A 311 -26.84 -4.33 3.61
CA ARG A 311 -27.06 -4.56 2.18
C ARG A 311 -26.38 -5.86 1.74
N TYR A 312 -26.85 -6.98 2.28
CA TYR A 312 -26.26 -8.31 2.07
C TYR A 312 -26.37 -8.78 0.61
N ASP A 313 -27.43 -8.35 -0.08
CA ASP A 313 -27.67 -8.59 -1.50
C ASP A 313 -26.53 -8.09 -2.41
N ARG A 314 -25.76 -7.10 -1.93
CA ARG A 314 -24.69 -6.48 -2.69
C ARG A 314 -23.30 -7.10 -2.46
N ILE A 315 -23.10 -7.83 -1.36
CA ILE A 315 -21.80 -8.35 -0.97
C ILE A 315 -21.21 -9.30 -2.04
N ASP A 316 -22.02 -10.24 -2.55
CA ASP A 316 -21.57 -11.14 -3.62
C ASP A 316 -21.28 -10.40 -4.93
N ARG A 317 -22.10 -9.38 -5.24
CA ARG A 317 -21.88 -8.51 -6.41
C ARG A 317 -20.61 -7.67 -6.27
N ILE A 318 -20.25 -7.23 -5.04
CA ILE A 318 -18.99 -6.53 -4.77
C ILE A 318 -17.81 -7.48 -4.97
N PHE A 319 -17.90 -8.73 -4.54
CA PHE A 319 -16.87 -9.74 -4.77
C PHE A 319 -16.56 -9.90 -6.27
N TRP A 320 -17.57 -10.21 -7.06
CA TRP A 320 -17.40 -10.40 -8.50
C TRP A 320 -17.05 -9.09 -9.23
N GLY A 321 -17.61 -7.97 -8.78
CA GLY A 321 -17.27 -6.64 -9.29
C GLY A 321 -15.80 -6.27 -9.03
N SER A 322 -15.26 -6.62 -7.86
CA SER A 322 -13.84 -6.41 -7.55
C SER A 322 -12.94 -7.32 -8.41
N CYS A 323 -13.30 -8.59 -8.59
CA CYS A 323 -12.56 -9.48 -9.50
C CYS A 323 -12.59 -8.96 -10.95
N ALA A 324 -13.73 -8.50 -11.43
CA ALA A 324 -13.85 -7.89 -12.76
C ALA A 324 -13.02 -6.61 -12.89
N ALA A 325 -12.99 -5.75 -11.86
CA ALA A 325 -12.18 -4.53 -11.85
C ALA A 325 -10.68 -4.85 -11.92
N VAL A 326 -10.22 -5.88 -11.19
CA VAL A 326 -8.83 -6.37 -11.31
C VAL A 326 -8.52 -6.81 -12.74
N CYS A 327 -9.43 -7.54 -13.38
CA CYS A 327 -9.24 -7.96 -14.78
C CYS A 327 -9.18 -6.74 -15.72
N ILE A 328 -10.11 -5.80 -15.60
CA ILE A 328 -10.18 -4.61 -16.46
C ILE A 328 -8.93 -3.74 -16.33
N ILE A 329 -8.38 -3.59 -15.12
CA ILE A 329 -7.19 -2.77 -14.90
C ILE A 329 -5.92 -3.59 -15.13
N GLY A 330 -5.88 -4.81 -14.64
CA GLY A 330 -4.68 -5.64 -14.58
C GLY A 330 -4.30 -6.24 -15.93
N VAL A 331 -5.26 -6.74 -16.72
CA VAL A 331 -4.96 -7.37 -18.02
C VAL A 331 -4.27 -6.40 -18.98
N PRO A 332 -4.80 -5.17 -19.22
CA PRO A 332 -4.14 -4.24 -20.13
C PRO A 332 -2.74 -3.84 -19.65
N LEU A 333 -2.56 -3.60 -18.35
CA LEU A 333 -1.27 -3.19 -17.79
C LEU A 333 -0.24 -4.33 -17.84
N SER A 334 -0.64 -5.55 -17.49
CA SER A 334 0.25 -6.71 -17.59
C SER A 334 0.62 -7.02 -19.04
N LEU A 335 -0.35 -6.94 -19.96
CA LEU A 335 -0.11 -7.14 -21.39
C LEU A 335 0.83 -6.07 -21.95
N LEU A 336 0.57 -4.78 -21.65
CA LEU A 336 1.42 -3.67 -22.06
C LEU A 336 2.86 -3.86 -21.55
N SER A 337 3.02 -4.18 -20.27
CA SER A 337 4.35 -4.37 -19.65
C SER A 337 5.08 -5.60 -20.17
N THR A 338 4.37 -6.61 -20.69
CA THR A 338 4.97 -7.82 -21.24
C THR A 338 5.32 -7.63 -22.72
N VAL A 339 4.38 -7.12 -23.54
CA VAL A 339 4.57 -6.91 -24.98
C VAL A 339 5.64 -5.86 -25.26
N PHE A 340 5.60 -4.75 -24.54
CA PHE A 340 6.62 -3.68 -24.63
C PHE A 340 7.76 -3.86 -23.62
N GLY A 341 7.93 -5.08 -23.09
CA GLY A 341 8.94 -5.40 -22.10
C GLY A 341 10.35 -4.95 -22.46
N PRO A 342 10.89 -5.30 -23.64
CA PRO A 342 12.22 -4.88 -24.05
C PRO A 342 12.38 -3.36 -24.09
N GLN A 343 11.38 -2.63 -24.63
CA GLN A 343 11.41 -1.18 -24.73
C GLN A 343 11.37 -0.50 -23.34
N LEU A 344 10.51 -1.02 -22.45
CA LEU A 344 10.41 -0.51 -21.08
C LEU A 344 11.67 -0.79 -20.26
N LEU A 345 12.28 -1.96 -20.42
CA LEU A 345 13.55 -2.31 -19.78
C LEU A 345 14.69 -1.44 -20.29
N SER A 346 14.72 -1.11 -21.58
CA SER A 346 15.74 -0.25 -22.20
C SER A 346 15.74 1.18 -21.65
N ILE A 347 14.69 1.62 -20.96
CA ILE A 347 14.66 2.93 -20.26
C ILE A 347 15.62 2.92 -19.06
N TYR A 348 15.80 1.75 -18.44
CA TYR A 348 16.61 1.59 -17.22
C TYR A 348 18.06 1.21 -17.50
N ILE A 349 18.34 0.62 -18.66
CA ILE A 349 19.65 0.06 -19.00
C ILE A 349 20.27 0.86 -20.15
N ALA A 350 21.48 1.34 -19.97
CA ALA A 350 22.18 2.08 -21.02
C ALA A 350 22.56 1.13 -22.18
N ARG A 351 22.29 1.53 -23.42
CA ARG A 351 22.63 0.75 -24.62
C ARG A 351 24.15 0.53 -24.80
N SER A 352 24.98 1.35 -24.13
CA SER A 352 26.43 1.23 -24.12
C SER A 352 26.95 0.18 -23.13
N ASP A 353 26.08 -0.43 -22.33
CA ASP A 353 26.45 -1.46 -21.37
C ASP A 353 26.82 -2.74 -22.11
N PRO A 354 28.00 -3.34 -21.88
CA PRO A 354 28.40 -4.61 -22.51
C PRO A 354 27.43 -5.77 -22.22
N ALA A 355 26.73 -5.75 -21.09
CA ALA A 355 25.77 -6.77 -20.68
C ALA A 355 24.32 -6.45 -21.13
N TYR A 356 24.10 -5.37 -21.91
CA TYR A 356 22.76 -4.88 -22.28
C TYR A 356 21.83 -5.99 -22.76
N ASP A 357 22.25 -6.78 -23.74
CA ASP A 357 21.41 -7.84 -24.32
C ASP A 357 21.06 -8.94 -23.31
N ALA A 358 22.02 -9.34 -22.47
CA ALA A 358 21.81 -10.31 -21.41
C ALA A 358 20.83 -9.80 -20.35
N ILE A 359 20.97 -8.53 -19.93
CA ILE A 359 20.08 -7.89 -18.95
C ILE A 359 18.67 -7.77 -19.49
N ILE A 360 18.50 -7.33 -20.75
CA ILE A 360 17.19 -7.24 -21.40
C ILE A 360 16.52 -8.61 -21.49
N GLN A 361 17.26 -9.63 -21.91
CA GLN A 361 16.74 -11.00 -22.05
C GLN A 361 16.28 -11.56 -20.70
N ASN A 362 17.10 -11.45 -19.66
CA ASN A 362 16.73 -11.86 -18.29
C ASN A 362 15.53 -11.07 -17.75
N GLY A 363 15.43 -9.78 -18.04
CA GLY A 363 14.30 -8.95 -17.68
C GLY A 363 13.01 -9.35 -18.36
N VAL A 364 13.07 -9.75 -19.64
CA VAL A 364 11.93 -10.28 -20.41
C VAL A 364 11.46 -11.61 -19.82
N ILE A 365 12.38 -12.51 -19.44
CA ILE A 365 12.02 -13.76 -18.73
C ILE A 365 11.21 -13.43 -17.47
N ARG A 366 11.70 -12.50 -16.64
CA ARG A 366 10.98 -12.10 -15.45
C ARG A 366 9.60 -11.47 -15.76
N ASN A 367 9.52 -10.61 -16.77
CA ASN A 367 8.24 -10.01 -17.18
C ASN A 367 7.23 -11.09 -17.57
N TYR A 368 7.66 -12.10 -18.29
CA TYR A 368 6.81 -13.21 -18.72
C TYR A 368 6.30 -14.05 -17.53
N TYR A 369 7.18 -14.44 -16.61
CA TYR A 369 6.80 -15.30 -15.48
C TYR A 369 6.15 -14.54 -14.30
N VAL A 370 6.43 -13.26 -14.13
CA VAL A 370 5.96 -12.49 -12.97
C VAL A 370 4.94 -11.43 -13.38
N ILE A 371 5.24 -10.55 -14.36
CA ILE A 371 4.35 -9.42 -14.69
C ILE A 371 3.14 -9.87 -15.53
N ALA A 372 3.32 -10.79 -16.47
CA ALA A 372 2.19 -11.30 -17.26
C ALA A 372 1.09 -11.91 -16.37
N PRO A 373 1.39 -12.76 -15.37
CA PRO A 373 0.38 -13.31 -14.48
C PRO A 373 0.05 -12.40 -13.26
N TYR A 374 0.44 -11.13 -13.21
CA TYR A 374 0.14 -10.24 -12.06
C TYR A 374 -1.34 -10.11 -11.75
N ILE A 375 -2.22 -10.38 -12.70
CA ILE A 375 -3.66 -10.45 -12.47
C ILE A 375 -4.01 -11.41 -11.32
N LEU A 376 -3.27 -12.51 -11.18
CA LEU A 376 -3.45 -13.50 -10.11
C LEU A 376 -3.14 -12.87 -8.74
N CYS A 377 -2.11 -12.02 -8.66
CA CYS A 377 -1.78 -11.24 -7.47
C CYS A 377 -2.91 -10.25 -7.14
N GLY A 378 -3.41 -9.52 -8.13
CA GLY A 378 -4.51 -8.58 -7.94
C GLY A 378 -5.81 -9.27 -7.48
N LEU A 379 -6.14 -10.44 -8.02
CA LEU A 379 -7.26 -11.26 -7.58
C LEU A 379 -7.08 -11.75 -6.13
N MET A 380 -5.89 -12.23 -5.80
CA MET A 380 -5.54 -12.62 -4.43
C MET A 380 -5.76 -11.47 -3.45
N ASP A 381 -5.28 -10.27 -3.78
CA ASP A 381 -5.41 -9.08 -2.94
C ASP A 381 -6.87 -8.63 -2.83
N ALA A 382 -7.64 -8.61 -3.93
CA ALA A 382 -9.05 -8.24 -3.89
C ALA A 382 -9.86 -9.19 -2.98
N MET A 383 -9.63 -10.50 -3.08
CA MET A 383 -10.28 -11.51 -2.23
C MET A 383 -9.84 -11.36 -0.75
N CYS A 384 -8.57 -11.09 -0.49
CA CYS A 384 -8.06 -10.74 0.85
C CYS A 384 -8.82 -9.51 1.40
N GLY A 385 -9.00 -8.47 0.57
CA GLY A 385 -9.77 -7.27 0.91
C GLY A 385 -11.22 -7.57 1.27
N MET A 386 -11.88 -8.45 0.53
CA MET A 386 -13.25 -8.89 0.83
C MET A 386 -13.36 -9.54 2.21
N VAL A 387 -12.48 -10.49 2.54
CA VAL A 387 -12.46 -11.18 3.83
C VAL A 387 -12.21 -10.19 4.99
N ARG A 388 -11.30 -9.23 4.79
CA ARG A 388 -11.08 -8.14 5.76
C ARG A 388 -12.29 -7.25 5.94
N GLY A 389 -12.94 -6.85 4.84
CA GLY A 389 -14.14 -6.05 4.84
C GLY A 389 -15.30 -6.71 5.62
N LEU A 390 -15.38 -8.03 5.60
CA LEU A 390 -16.29 -8.82 6.44
C LEU A 390 -15.91 -8.81 7.95
N GLY A 391 -14.80 -8.16 8.32
CA GLY A 391 -14.34 -8.01 9.71
C GLY A 391 -13.43 -9.13 10.22
N ARG A 392 -12.87 -9.95 9.32
CA ARG A 392 -11.89 -10.97 9.68
C ARG A 392 -10.50 -10.51 9.25
N ALA A 393 -9.70 -9.99 10.18
CA ALA A 393 -8.41 -9.39 9.86
C ALA A 393 -7.23 -10.38 9.96
N TRP A 394 -7.24 -11.27 10.95
CA TRP A 394 -6.17 -12.23 11.19
C TRP A 394 -6.13 -13.36 10.16
N LEU A 395 -7.30 -13.85 9.75
CA LEU A 395 -7.38 -14.97 8.82
C LEU A 395 -6.74 -14.68 7.46
N PRO A 396 -7.07 -13.57 6.76
CA PRO A 396 -6.41 -13.27 5.49
C PRO A 396 -4.91 -13.00 5.64
N MET A 397 -4.45 -12.46 6.77
CA MET A 397 -3.02 -12.36 7.06
C MET A 397 -2.36 -13.74 7.08
N LEU A 398 -2.91 -14.68 7.86
CA LEU A 398 -2.36 -16.05 7.98
C LEU A 398 -2.36 -16.78 6.63
N VAL A 399 -3.46 -16.68 5.87
CA VAL A 399 -3.57 -17.30 4.53
C VAL A 399 -2.52 -16.72 3.58
N SER A 400 -2.34 -15.39 3.58
CA SER A 400 -1.33 -14.76 2.72
C SER A 400 0.09 -15.12 3.13
N LEU A 401 0.38 -15.20 4.45
CA LEU A 401 1.71 -15.57 4.93
C LEU A 401 2.06 -17.02 4.60
N THR A 402 1.11 -17.94 4.78
CA THR A 402 1.35 -19.35 4.45
C THR A 402 1.41 -19.58 2.94
N GLY A 403 0.48 -19.03 2.19
CA GLY A 403 0.35 -19.26 0.75
C GLY A 403 1.34 -18.45 -0.10
N ALA A 404 1.56 -17.16 0.20
CA ALA A 404 2.42 -16.32 -0.62
C ALA A 404 3.86 -16.22 -0.09
N CYS A 405 4.09 -16.20 1.23
CA CYS A 405 5.44 -16.08 1.79
C CYS A 405 6.07 -17.44 2.06
N LEU A 406 5.46 -18.25 2.93
CA LEU A 406 6.05 -19.53 3.35
C LEU A 406 6.22 -20.49 2.17
N LEU A 407 5.23 -20.57 1.28
CA LEU A 407 5.32 -21.44 0.10
C LEU A 407 6.52 -21.06 -0.78
N ARG A 408 6.78 -19.75 -1.01
CA ARG A 408 7.95 -19.32 -1.80
C ARG A 408 9.25 -19.63 -1.10
N ILE A 409 9.30 -19.49 0.23
CA ILE A 409 10.50 -19.84 1.00
C ILE A 409 10.79 -21.34 0.87
N VAL A 410 9.77 -22.18 1.08
CA VAL A 410 9.90 -23.63 0.89
C VAL A 410 10.29 -23.98 -0.54
N TRP A 411 9.71 -23.30 -1.55
CA TRP A 411 10.05 -23.47 -2.96
C TRP A 411 11.52 -23.20 -3.24
N ILE A 412 12.08 -22.10 -2.67
CA ILE A 412 13.49 -21.74 -2.83
C ILE A 412 14.39 -22.81 -2.21
N TRP A 413 14.04 -23.31 -1.03
CA TRP A 413 14.85 -24.30 -0.32
C TRP A 413 14.72 -25.72 -0.85
N THR A 414 13.73 -26.00 -1.70
CA THR A 414 13.47 -27.32 -2.29
C THR A 414 13.67 -27.31 -3.81
N LEU A 415 12.63 -27.02 -4.58
CA LEU A 415 12.61 -27.12 -6.05
C LEU A 415 13.65 -26.25 -6.72
N PHE A 416 13.78 -25.00 -6.30
CA PHE A 416 14.77 -24.08 -6.87
C PHE A 416 16.20 -24.57 -6.60
N ARG A 417 16.48 -25.10 -5.43
CA ARG A 417 17.81 -25.63 -5.09
C ARG A 417 18.26 -26.79 -5.99
N TRP A 418 17.30 -27.59 -6.50
CA TRP A 418 17.63 -28.71 -7.38
C TRP A 418 17.86 -28.28 -8.82
N THR A 419 17.11 -27.32 -9.33
CA THR A 419 17.12 -26.91 -10.74
C THR A 419 18.01 -25.70 -11.02
N HIS A 420 18.08 -24.76 -10.07
CA HIS A 420 18.82 -23.50 -10.11
C HIS A 420 18.66 -22.73 -11.43
N THR A 421 17.41 -22.56 -11.92
CA THR A 421 17.06 -21.78 -13.10
C THR A 421 16.18 -20.59 -12.77
N LEU A 422 16.27 -19.51 -13.57
CA LEU A 422 15.47 -18.29 -13.35
C LEU A 422 13.97 -18.56 -13.49
N GLU A 423 13.60 -19.39 -14.46
CA GLU A 423 12.21 -19.79 -14.69
C GLU A 423 11.63 -20.49 -13.46
N MET A 424 12.40 -21.42 -12.86
CA MET A 424 11.99 -22.15 -11.66
C MET A 424 11.85 -21.19 -10.45
N LEU A 425 12.69 -20.17 -10.36
CA LEU A 425 12.57 -19.15 -9.33
C LEU A 425 11.28 -18.32 -9.53
N TYR A 426 11.08 -17.82 -10.74
CA TYR A 426 9.98 -16.89 -11.02
C TYR A 426 8.60 -17.55 -11.08
N ILE A 427 8.48 -18.83 -11.48
CA ILE A 427 7.20 -19.55 -11.49
C ILE A 427 6.63 -19.74 -10.07
N SER A 428 7.44 -19.62 -9.05
CA SER A 428 6.98 -19.62 -7.65
C SER A 428 5.96 -18.51 -7.36
N TYR A 429 6.04 -17.36 -8.08
CA TYR A 429 5.12 -16.25 -7.92
C TYR A 429 3.70 -16.59 -8.34
N PRO A 430 3.41 -16.95 -9.60
CA PRO A 430 2.05 -17.29 -10.02
C PRO A 430 1.48 -18.47 -9.26
N ILE A 431 2.26 -19.50 -8.96
CA ILE A 431 1.80 -20.66 -8.19
C ILE A 431 1.36 -20.21 -6.78
N SER A 432 2.18 -19.42 -6.10
CA SER A 432 1.84 -18.91 -4.77
C SER A 432 0.59 -18.02 -4.80
N TRP A 433 0.41 -17.19 -5.84
CA TRP A 433 -0.79 -16.35 -6.00
C TRP A 433 -2.05 -17.18 -6.24
N ILE A 434 -1.99 -18.21 -7.08
CA ILE A 434 -3.12 -19.12 -7.35
C ILE A 434 -3.55 -19.81 -6.07
N VAL A 435 -2.61 -20.43 -5.35
CA VAL A 435 -2.89 -21.15 -4.10
C VAL A 435 -3.50 -20.22 -3.06
N THR A 436 -2.92 -19.04 -2.91
CA THR A 436 -3.40 -18.05 -1.92
C THR A 436 -4.75 -17.47 -2.31
N ALA A 437 -4.97 -17.14 -3.59
CA ALA A 437 -6.25 -16.65 -4.10
C ALA A 437 -7.37 -17.69 -3.90
N ALA A 438 -7.09 -18.96 -4.22
CA ALA A 438 -8.04 -20.06 -3.99
C ALA A 438 -8.38 -20.19 -2.49
N ALA A 439 -7.38 -20.12 -1.61
CA ALA A 439 -7.60 -20.16 -0.17
C ALA A 439 -8.42 -18.96 0.32
N HIS A 440 -8.16 -17.74 -0.18
CA HIS A 440 -8.97 -16.56 0.14
C HIS A 440 -10.40 -16.67 -0.36
N ALA A 441 -10.61 -17.21 -1.57
CA ALA A 441 -11.96 -17.45 -2.11
C ALA A 441 -12.73 -18.44 -1.24
N VAL A 442 -12.12 -19.57 -0.86
CA VAL A 442 -12.73 -20.53 0.07
C VAL A 442 -13.07 -19.87 1.41
N CYS A 443 -12.13 -19.11 1.99
CA CYS A 443 -12.36 -18.37 3.24
C CYS A 443 -13.54 -17.39 3.09
N TYR A 444 -13.60 -16.64 1.98
CA TYR A 444 -14.70 -15.73 1.72
C TYR A 444 -16.05 -16.45 1.70
N PHE A 445 -16.20 -17.49 0.89
CA PHE A 445 -17.48 -18.18 0.76
C PHE A 445 -17.90 -18.87 2.07
N VAL A 446 -16.98 -19.48 2.81
CA VAL A 446 -17.29 -20.12 4.09
C VAL A 446 -17.70 -19.08 5.15
N ILE A 447 -16.96 -17.99 5.26
CA ILE A 447 -17.26 -16.94 6.24
C ILE A 447 -18.56 -16.24 5.89
N TRP A 448 -18.72 -15.89 4.61
CA TRP A 448 -19.89 -15.17 4.14
C TRP A 448 -21.17 -16.00 4.32
N LYS A 449 -21.16 -17.27 3.96
CA LYS A 449 -22.29 -18.18 4.18
C LYS A 449 -22.68 -18.26 5.67
N LYS A 450 -21.70 -18.43 6.56
CA LYS A 450 -21.95 -18.48 8.02
C LYS A 450 -22.44 -17.14 8.58
N LEU A 451 -21.87 -16.03 8.12
CA LEU A 451 -22.22 -14.71 8.58
C LEU A 451 -23.65 -14.34 8.11
N ARG A 452 -23.94 -14.58 6.84
CA ARG A 452 -25.26 -14.33 6.24
C ARG A 452 -26.37 -15.08 6.99
N ALA A 453 -26.18 -16.38 7.24
CA ALA A 453 -27.14 -17.20 7.99
C ALA A 453 -27.42 -16.65 9.40
N LYS A 454 -26.37 -16.19 10.11
CA LYS A 454 -26.52 -15.56 11.44
C LYS A 454 -27.27 -14.23 11.38
N LEU A 455 -27.00 -13.43 10.35
CA LEU A 455 -27.62 -12.11 10.20
C LEU A 455 -29.09 -12.21 9.77
N GLU A 456 -29.42 -13.20 8.93
CA GLU A 456 -30.80 -13.51 8.55
C GLU A 456 -31.60 -14.03 9.74
N GLN A 457 -31.01 -14.85 10.62
CA GLN A 457 -31.68 -15.31 11.87
C GLN A 457 -31.83 -14.19 12.92
N ALA A 458 -30.98 -13.18 12.91
CA ALA A 458 -31.02 -12.05 13.83
C ALA A 458 -31.94 -10.90 13.34
N ALA A 459 -32.45 -10.98 12.11
CA ALA A 459 -33.43 -10.04 11.60
C ALA A 459 -34.78 -10.26 12.33
N PRO A 460 -35.35 -9.23 12.97
CA PRO A 460 -36.68 -9.42 13.62
C PRO A 460 -37.73 -9.83 12.59
N GLN A 461 -38.61 -10.77 12.94
CA GLN A 461 -39.75 -11.23 12.14
C GLN A 461 -40.84 -10.14 11.99
N THR A 462 -40.47 -8.90 11.74
CA THR A 462 -41.35 -7.72 11.77
C THR A 462 -41.80 -7.25 10.38
N GLU A 463 -41.78 -8.12 9.36
CA GLU A 463 -42.37 -7.80 8.05
C GLU A 463 -43.30 -8.91 7.52
N GLN A 464 -44.05 -9.57 8.40
CA GLN A 464 -45.22 -10.40 8.03
C GLN A 464 -46.40 -10.07 8.94
N ALA A 465 -46.89 -8.84 8.92
CA ALA A 465 -48.21 -8.47 9.41
C ALA A 465 -48.78 -7.32 8.56
#